data_cbd0558ba767ae0b34952624bf378b64
#
_entry.id   cbd0558ba767ae0b34952624bf378b64
#
_cell.length_a   1.000
_cell.length_b   1.000
_cell.length_c   1.000
_cell.angle_alpha   90.00
_cell.angle_beta   90.00
_cell.angle_gamma   90.00
#
_symmetry.space_group_name_H-M   'P 1'
#
loop_
_entity.id
_entity.type
_entity.pdbx_description
1 polymer ?
#
loop_
_entity_poly.entity_id
_entity_poly.type
_entity_poly.pdbx_seq_one_letter_code
_entity_poly.pdbx_strand_id
1 'polypeptide(L)'
;MWNFFNKTKTLKTDLLSFKNEPLSGLSIFLLIILDLFIFSNVMIGIRGETAKSPGAHVYYPQNCSTHFVAPKGNYAAFDTTFSYKTRTFKQPISPYCEELHTHIDRFAQTPLFKERLKSVRAIEEQRRKNDRRLEQITKQYNTRLFEQIARMPNNQALQNAKNEFDTLHEDNRKLDAKRAAIPPVSTLAGYEAYRDYVTTNREAFQKAKDSYTFWQPFKEFGHVLTFVLPLLAFFGFFYYRSKRKELRGETYNPVVKIIATHISLILMLPVVWYTLYIIYHVIPKTLLKQLINFLIEIGLLSILNYLAIAVVVLLFGLLIYWIQKRTVAHKKIGSTKNVKKIVSFSQCPACGYRVDYTKPFCPYCGERLLQPCDACGHPTIVVLPYCQNCGIQRGE
;
A
#
# COMPACT_ATOMS: atom_id res chain seq x y z
N MET A 1 -19.87 20.05 -9.37
CA MET A 1 -18.59 19.79 -10.07
C MET A 1 -17.76 21.03 -10.34
N TRP A 2 -18.35 22.18 -10.66
CA TRP A 2 -17.63 23.44 -10.93
C TRP A 2 -16.88 24.03 -9.72
N ASN A 3 -17.41 23.88 -8.53
CA ASN A 3 -16.75 24.32 -7.29
C ASN A 3 -15.43 23.58 -6.96
N PHE A 4 -15.25 22.35 -7.45
CA PHE A 4 -14.04 21.57 -7.21
C PHE A 4 -12.85 22.08 -8.04
N PHE A 5 -13.08 22.52 -9.28
CA PHE A 5 -12.03 23.03 -10.18
C PHE A 5 -11.52 24.43 -9.79
N ASN A 6 -12.37 25.28 -9.25
CA ASN A 6 -11.92 26.54 -8.66
C ASN A 6 -11.07 26.32 -7.41
N LYS A 7 -11.39 25.30 -6.59
CA LYS A 7 -10.58 24.90 -5.42
C LYS A 7 -9.19 24.38 -5.81
N THR A 8 -9.04 23.64 -6.91
CA THR A 8 -7.71 23.14 -7.33
C THR A 8 -6.81 24.25 -7.87
N LYS A 9 -7.38 25.28 -8.52
CA LYS A 9 -6.62 26.43 -9.00
C LYS A 9 -6.13 27.30 -7.84
N THR A 10 -6.98 27.50 -6.83
CA THR A 10 -6.61 28.20 -5.59
C THR A 10 -5.58 27.40 -4.80
N LEU A 11 -5.70 26.07 -4.72
CA LEU A 11 -4.73 25.21 -4.03
C LEU A 11 -3.34 25.30 -4.66
N LYS A 12 -3.24 25.32 -6.00
CA LYS A 12 -1.96 25.48 -6.71
C LYS A 12 -1.31 26.83 -6.41
N THR A 13 -2.09 27.91 -6.34
CA THR A 13 -1.58 29.25 -5.96
C THR A 13 -1.17 29.28 -4.49
N ASP A 14 -1.92 28.64 -3.61
CA ASP A 14 -1.62 28.58 -2.18
C ASP A 14 -0.35 27.76 -1.87
N LEU A 15 0.01 26.78 -2.74
CA LEU A 15 1.19 25.94 -2.57
C LEU A 15 2.48 26.53 -3.17
N LEU A 16 2.38 27.20 -4.32
CA LEU A 16 3.55 27.52 -5.16
C LEU A 16 3.71 29.01 -5.47
N SER A 17 2.90 29.88 -4.87
CA SER A 17 3.00 31.32 -5.14
C SER A 17 3.12 32.16 -3.86
N PHE A 18 4.01 33.14 -3.91
CA PHE A 18 4.22 34.13 -2.88
C PHE A 18 3.68 35.47 -3.40
N LYS A 19 2.59 35.99 -2.79
CA LYS A 19 1.94 37.24 -3.25
C LYS A 19 1.72 37.31 -4.77
N ASN A 20 1.15 36.26 -5.37
CA ASN A 20 0.90 36.11 -6.83
C ASN A 20 2.15 35.91 -7.72
N GLU A 21 3.35 35.84 -7.16
CA GLU A 21 4.56 35.47 -7.88
C GLU A 21 4.93 34.01 -7.64
N PRO A 22 5.47 33.28 -8.64
CA PRO A 22 5.94 31.93 -8.44
C PRO A 22 7.15 31.91 -7.48
N LEU A 23 7.23 30.90 -6.62
CA LEU A 23 8.38 30.70 -5.74
C LEU A 23 9.66 30.49 -6.55
N SER A 24 10.79 30.98 -6.02
CA SER A 24 12.10 30.72 -6.61
C SER A 24 12.45 29.23 -6.54
N GLY A 25 13.30 28.75 -7.44
CA GLY A 25 13.73 27.36 -7.47
C GLY A 25 14.35 26.88 -6.13
N LEU A 26 15.13 27.76 -5.48
CA LEU A 26 15.69 27.50 -4.16
C LEU A 26 14.62 27.35 -3.08
N SER A 27 13.60 28.20 -3.10
CA SER A 27 12.48 28.11 -2.14
C SER A 27 11.68 26.81 -2.32
N ILE A 28 11.47 26.37 -3.56
CA ILE A 28 10.82 25.08 -3.84
C ILE A 28 11.67 23.92 -3.33
N PHE A 29 12.98 23.97 -3.54
CA PHE A 29 13.91 22.94 -3.04
C PHE A 29 13.89 22.84 -1.51
N LEU A 30 13.92 23.97 -0.80
CA LEU A 30 13.81 24.00 0.66
C LEU A 30 12.46 23.48 1.17
N LEU A 31 11.36 23.78 0.47
CA LEU A 31 10.04 23.24 0.79
C LEU A 31 9.99 21.72 0.64
N ILE A 32 10.60 21.16 -0.42
CA ILE A 32 10.65 19.70 -0.61
C ILE A 32 11.43 19.04 0.54
N ILE A 33 12.54 19.62 0.96
CA ILE A 33 13.31 19.10 2.12
C ILE A 33 12.45 19.15 3.40
N LEU A 34 11.76 20.26 3.63
CA LEU A 34 10.87 20.42 4.77
C LEU A 34 9.73 19.41 4.74
N ASP A 35 9.11 19.19 3.57
CA ASP A 35 8.02 18.23 3.39
C ASP A 35 8.48 16.80 3.66
N LEU A 36 9.66 16.41 3.18
CA LEU A 36 10.26 15.09 3.47
C LEU A 36 10.56 14.91 4.97
N PHE A 37 11.09 15.95 5.62
CA PHE A 37 11.35 15.93 7.06
C PHE A 37 10.04 15.77 7.85
N ILE A 38 9.02 16.55 7.54
CA ILE A 38 7.71 16.48 8.21
C ILE A 38 7.07 15.12 7.95
N PHE A 39 7.03 14.66 6.71
CA PHE A 39 6.47 13.35 6.37
C PHE A 39 7.15 12.21 7.14
N SER A 40 8.48 12.23 7.22
CA SER A 40 9.24 11.23 7.96
C SER A 40 8.87 11.22 9.45
N ASN A 41 8.81 12.39 10.09
CA ASN A 41 8.44 12.52 11.51
C ASN A 41 6.98 12.13 11.77
N VAL A 42 6.07 12.49 10.87
CA VAL A 42 4.65 12.07 10.95
C VAL A 42 4.54 10.55 10.87
N MET A 43 5.26 9.90 9.95
CA MET A 43 5.26 8.45 9.83
C MET A 43 5.86 7.74 11.06
N ILE A 44 6.91 8.31 11.67
CA ILE A 44 7.48 7.81 12.92
C ILE A 44 6.45 7.94 14.05
N GLY A 45 5.79 9.10 14.18
CA GLY A 45 4.75 9.33 15.19
C GLY A 45 3.57 8.38 15.04
N ILE A 46 3.07 8.18 13.81
CA ILE A 46 2.00 7.22 13.51
C ILE A 46 2.42 5.80 13.89
N ARG A 47 3.63 5.37 13.55
CA ARG A 47 4.15 4.04 13.94
C ARG A 47 4.19 3.88 15.46
N GLY A 48 4.59 4.92 16.20
CA GLY A 48 4.58 4.91 17.67
C GLY A 48 3.17 4.73 18.23
N GLU A 49 2.18 5.42 17.68
CA GLU A 49 0.78 5.29 18.11
C GLU A 49 0.14 3.95 17.70
N THR A 50 0.33 3.50 16.47
CA THR A 50 -0.22 2.23 15.99
C THR A 50 0.43 1.01 16.67
N ALA A 51 1.67 1.14 17.17
CA ALA A 51 2.32 0.10 17.97
C ALA A 51 1.58 -0.22 19.29
N LYS A 52 0.70 0.66 19.76
CA LYS A 52 -0.17 0.43 20.93
C LYS A 52 -1.27 -0.59 20.64
N SER A 53 -1.63 -0.80 19.38
CA SER A 53 -2.60 -1.81 18.94
C SER A 53 -1.89 -2.89 18.13
N PRO A 54 -1.56 -4.04 18.72
CA PRO A 54 -0.83 -5.10 18.02
C PRO A 54 -1.64 -5.62 16.85
N GLY A 55 -0.98 -5.87 15.72
CA GLY A 55 -1.59 -6.51 14.56
C GLY A 55 -2.14 -7.90 14.91
N ALA A 56 -3.15 -8.36 14.17
CA ALA A 56 -3.82 -9.62 14.45
C ALA A 56 -2.86 -10.82 14.48
N HIS A 57 -1.80 -10.80 13.66
CA HIS A 57 -0.76 -11.85 13.63
C HIS A 57 0.18 -11.83 14.85
N VAL A 58 0.26 -10.71 15.56
CA VAL A 58 1.02 -10.57 16.81
C VAL A 58 0.16 -10.94 18.00
N TYR A 59 -1.09 -10.45 18.01
CA TYR A 59 -2.04 -10.73 19.09
C TYR A 59 -2.52 -12.20 19.08
N TYR A 60 -2.69 -12.79 17.90
CA TYR A 60 -2.97 -14.21 17.67
C TYR A 60 -1.84 -14.84 16.85
N PRO A 61 -0.71 -15.20 17.48
CA PRO A 61 0.43 -15.76 16.77
C PRO A 61 0.04 -17.04 16.02
N GLN A 62 0.65 -17.25 14.86
CA GLN A 62 0.35 -18.43 14.04
C GLN A 62 0.59 -19.74 14.81
N ASN A 63 1.64 -19.78 15.62
CA ASN A 63 1.93 -20.96 16.45
C ASN A 63 0.77 -21.28 17.40
N CYS A 64 0.20 -20.27 18.09
CA CYS A 64 -0.97 -20.46 18.91
C CYS A 64 -2.19 -20.89 18.08
N SER A 65 -2.47 -20.18 16.99
CA SER A 65 -3.64 -20.43 16.14
C SER A 65 -3.66 -21.86 15.57
N THR A 66 -2.50 -22.43 15.24
CA THR A 66 -2.42 -23.81 14.68
C THR A 66 -2.84 -24.89 15.68
N HIS A 67 -2.68 -24.66 16.99
CA HIS A 67 -3.15 -25.61 18.01
C HIS A 67 -4.68 -25.65 18.08
N PHE A 68 -5.36 -24.50 17.93
CA PHE A 68 -6.83 -24.45 17.93
C PHE A 68 -7.46 -24.98 16.62
N VAL A 69 -6.71 -25.08 15.52
CA VAL A 69 -7.18 -25.72 14.29
C VAL A 69 -7.30 -27.24 14.49
N ALA A 70 -6.24 -27.86 15.04
CA ALA A 70 -6.21 -29.28 15.42
C ALA A 70 -5.24 -29.48 16.58
N PRO A 71 -5.63 -30.24 17.62
CA PRO A 71 -4.71 -30.59 18.70
C PRO A 71 -3.46 -31.30 18.14
N LYS A 72 -2.29 -30.84 18.54
CA LYS A 72 -1.02 -31.39 18.04
C LYS A 72 -0.62 -32.62 18.84
N GLY A 73 -0.27 -33.70 18.15
CA GLY A 73 0.22 -34.94 18.76
C GLY A 73 1.72 -35.17 18.57
N ASN A 74 2.44 -34.24 17.96
CA ASN A 74 3.84 -34.36 17.61
C ASN A 74 4.72 -33.50 18.53
N TYR A 75 5.83 -34.05 19.05
CA TYR A 75 6.80 -33.38 19.91
C TYR A 75 7.33 -32.07 19.28
N ALA A 76 7.60 -32.05 17.98
CA ALA A 76 8.09 -30.88 17.27
C ALA A 76 7.13 -29.66 17.31
N ALA A 77 5.84 -29.91 17.45
CA ALA A 77 4.85 -28.85 17.55
C ALA A 77 4.91 -28.08 18.89
N PHE A 78 5.47 -28.73 19.94
CA PHE A 78 5.63 -28.15 21.26
C PHE A 78 7.05 -27.69 21.52
N ASP A 79 7.96 -27.94 20.58
CA ASP A 79 9.36 -27.57 20.65
C ASP A 79 9.59 -26.07 20.45
N THR A 80 8.74 -25.44 19.68
CA THR A 80 8.78 -24.01 19.56
C THR A 80 8.40 -23.42 20.92
N THR A 81 9.42 -23.20 21.75
CA THR A 81 9.32 -22.20 22.80
C THR A 81 8.67 -21.00 22.13
N PHE A 82 7.46 -20.68 22.56
CA PHE A 82 6.76 -19.48 22.13
C PHE A 82 7.63 -18.30 22.56
N SER A 83 8.67 -18.00 21.78
CA SER A 83 9.56 -16.89 22.05
C SER A 83 8.82 -15.61 21.68
N TYR A 84 7.88 -15.19 22.53
CA TYR A 84 7.30 -13.86 22.54
C TYR A 84 8.30 -12.77 22.96
N LYS A 85 9.58 -13.11 23.05
CA LYS A 85 10.67 -12.16 23.14
C LYS A 85 10.88 -11.50 21.77
N THR A 86 9.81 -10.90 21.22
CA THR A 86 9.95 -9.92 20.17
C THR A 86 10.48 -8.65 20.81
N ARG A 87 11.67 -8.34 20.39
CA ARG A 87 12.42 -7.11 20.47
C ARG A 87 11.60 -5.91 20.94
N THR A 88 11.94 -5.36 22.08
CA THR A 88 11.73 -3.99 22.59
C THR A 88 10.37 -3.56 23.14
N PHE A 89 9.25 -4.16 22.78
CA PHE A 89 7.97 -3.87 23.45
C PHE A 89 7.28 -5.19 23.79
N LYS A 90 6.90 -5.37 25.09
CA LYS A 90 5.96 -6.43 25.50
C LYS A 90 4.60 -6.10 24.87
N GLN A 91 4.36 -6.56 23.66
CA GLN A 91 3.04 -6.42 23.05
C GLN A 91 2.09 -7.43 23.71
N PRO A 92 0.85 -7.03 24.03
CA PRO A 92 -0.13 -7.92 24.63
C PRO A 92 -0.49 -9.05 23.63
N ILE A 93 -0.67 -10.23 24.17
CA ILE A 93 -1.06 -11.44 23.45
C ILE A 93 -2.46 -11.80 23.88
N SER A 94 -3.20 -12.52 23.04
CA SER A 94 -4.54 -13.01 23.37
C SER A 94 -4.52 -13.88 24.65
N PRO A 95 -5.47 -13.69 25.60
CA PRO A 95 -5.59 -14.54 26.78
C PRO A 95 -5.66 -16.01 26.44
N TYR A 96 -6.34 -16.38 25.36
CA TYR A 96 -6.38 -17.77 24.87
C TYR A 96 -5.00 -18.35 24.59
N CYS A 97 -4.10 -17.55 24.02
CA CYS A 97 -2.74 -18.00 23.71
C CYS A 97 -1.87 -18.04 24.96
N GLU A 98 -2.08 -17.15 25.90
CA GLU A 98 -1.37 -17.13 27.18
C GLU A 98 -1.73 -18.36 28.03
N GLU A 99 -3.03 -18.66 28.12
CA GLU A 99 -3.52 -19.83 28.83
C GLU A 99 -3.11 -21.14 28.13
N LEU A 100 -3.19 -21.21 26.80
CA LEU A 100 -2.65 -22.32 26.02
C LEU A 100 -1.18 -22.59 26.36
N HIS A 101 -0.38 -21.54 26.48
CA HIS A 101 1.03 -21.66 26.85
C HIS A 101 1.19 -22.28 28.22
N THR A 102 0.38 -21.89 29.21
CA THR A 102 0.46 -22.50 30.56
C THR A 102 0.10 -23.98 30.55
N HIS A 103 -0.85 -24.40 29.70
CA HIS A 103 -1.17 -25.82 29.54
C HIS A 103 -0.03 -26.59 28.86
N ILE A 104 0.60 -26.03 27.84
CA ILE A 104 1.75 -26.64 27.16
C ILE A 104 2.94 -26.76 28.13
N ASP A 105 3.26 -25.71 28.87
CA ASP A 105 4.39 -25.68 29.79
C ASP A 105 4.29 -26.74 30.88
N ARG A 106 3.08 -27.09 31.34
CA ARG A 106 2.89 -28.14 32.38
C ARG A 106 3.52 -29.49 32.00
N PHE A 107 3.41 -29.88 30.71
CA PHE A 107 4.03 -31.16 30.28
C PHE A 107 5.34 -30.95 29.52
N ALA A 108 5.55 -29.82 28.84
CA ALA A 108 6.76 -29.54 28.08
C ALA A 108 8.00 -29.30 28.98
N GLN A 109 7.79 -28.89 30.25
CA GLN A 109 8.88 -28.70 31.19
C GLN A 109 9.29 -30.01 31.89
N THR A 110 8.53 -31.10 31.77
CA THR A 110 8.84 -32.39 32.38
C THR A 110 10.14 -32.99 31.82
N PRO A 111 10.96 -33.62 32.67
CA PRO A 111 12.20 -34.28 32.22
C PRO A 111 11.94 -35.31 31.10
N LEU A 112 10.84 -36.07 31.23
CA LEU A 112 10.42 -37.06 30.25
C LEU A 112 10.12 -36.47 28.89
N PHE A 113 9.44 -35.31 28.82
CA PHE A 113 9.21 -34.64 27.56
C PHE A 113 10.51 -34.17 26.90
N LYS A 114 11.39 -33.55 27.69
CA LYS A 114 12.70 -33.06 27.21
C LYS A 114 13.57 -34.16 26.65
N GLU A 115 13.60 -35.32 27.33
CA GLU A 115 14.33 -36.48 26.87
C GLU A 115 13.79 -37.04 25.55
N ARG A 116 12.46 -37.26 25.50
CA ARG A 116 11.80 -37.74 24.26
C ARG A 116 11.97 -36.74 23.11
N LEU A 117 11.83 -35.43 23.37
CA LEU A 117 12.05 -34.38 22.37
C LEU A 117 13.50 -34.41 21.85
N LYS A 118 14.49 -34.56 22.74
CA LYS A 118 15.91 -34.69 22.36
C LYS A 118 16.13 -35.90 21.44
N SER A 119 15.51 -37.02 21.78
CA SER A 119 15.58 -38.24 20.96
C SER A 119 14.94 -38.05 19.59
N VAL A 120 13.75 -37.42 19.53
CA VAL A 120 13.07 -37.10 18.26
C VAL A 120 13.92 -36.17 17.42
N ARG A 121 14.47 -35.09 18.00
CA ARG A 121 15.36 -34.16 17.30
C ARG A 121 16.59 -34.84 16.72
N ALA A 122 17.24 -35.69 17.49
CA ALA A 122 18.43 -36.43 17.03
C ALA A 122 18.08 -37.32 15.81
N ILE A 123 16.95 -38.02 15.86
CA ILE A 123 16.48 -38.87 14.77
C ILE A 123 16.16 -37.99 13.53
N GLU A 124 15.43 -36.88 13.69
CA GLU A 124 15.06 -36.00 12.60
C GLU A 124 16.26 -35.28 12.00
N GLU A 125 17.26 -34.96 12.79
CA GLU A 125 18.50 -34.34 12.30
C GLU A 125 19.30 -35.34 11.45
N GLN A 126 19.44 -36.57 11.94
CA GLN A 126 20.13 -37.62 11.20
C GLN A 126 19.41 -37.94 9.89
N ARG A 127 18.08 -38.05 9.93
CA ARG A 127 17.29 -38.27 8.75
C ARG A 127 17.46 -37.15 7.73
N ARG A 128 17.42 -35.88 8.16
CA ARG A 128 17.70 -34.72 7.26
C ARG A 128 19.09 -34.76 6.64
N LYS A 129 20.09 -35.25 7.35
CA LYS A 129 21.45 -35.45 6.79
C LYS A 129 21.42 -36.51 5.71
N ASN A 130 20.80 -37.65 5.99
CA ASN A 130 20.64 -38.76 5.05
C ASN A 130 19.86 -38.32 3.80
N ASP A 131 18.72 -37.63 3.98
CA ASP A 131 17.88 -37.12 2.88
C ASP A 131 18.63 -36.14 1.96
N ARG A 132 19.41 -35.21 2.55
CA ARG A 132 20.28 -34.30 1.77
C ARG A 132 21.33 -35.08 0.96
N ARG A 133 21.90 -36.15 1.55
CA ARG A 133 22.89 -36.96 0.85
C ARG A 133 22.26 -37.79 -0.25
N LEU A 134 21.08 -38.36 -0.03
CA LEU A 134 20.27 -39.05 -1.03
C LEU A 134 19.92 -38.10 -2.19
N GLU A 135 19.53 -36.86 -1.90
CA GLU A 135 19.25 -35.87 -2.92
C GLU A 135 20.48 -35.51 -3.76
N GLN A 136 21.66 -35.42 -3.14
CA GLN A 136 22.93 -35.20 -3.84
C GLN A 136 23.26 -36.36 -4.79
N ILE A 137 23.15 -37.63 -4.28
CA ILE A 137 23.37 -38.82 -5.10
C ILE A 137 22.38 -38.86 -6.24
N THR A 138 21.08 -38.58 -6.01
CA THR A 138 20.05 -38.61 -7.05
C THR A 138 20.27 -37.51 -8.10
N LYS A 139 20.76 -36.32 -7.70
CA LYS A 139 21.10 -35.24 -8.65
C LYS A 139 22.32 -35.56 -9.52
N GLN A 140 23.31 -36.26 -8.93
CA GLN A 140 24.50 -36.67 -9.68
C GLN A 140 24.23 -37.81 -10.67
N TYR A 141 23.30 -38.70 -10.31
CA TYR A 141 22.96 -39.88 -11.07
C TYR A 141 21.46 -39.95 -11.29
N ASN A 142 21.01 -39.68 -12.52
CA ASN A 142 19.60 -39.89 -12.88
C ASN A 142 19.27 -41.36 -12.64
N THR A 143 18.26 -41.67 -11.84
CA THR A 143 17.94 -43.00 -11.29
C THR A 143 17.89 -44.10 -12.36
N ARG A 144 17.40 -43.80 -13.57
CA ARG A 144 17.32 -44.74 -14.71
C ARG A 144 18.67 -45.02 -15.35
N LEU A 145 19.50 -43.98 -15.43
CA LEU A 145 20.90 -44.11 -15.89
C LEU A 145 21.72 -44.88 -14.89
N PHE A 146 21.44 -44.66 -13.57
CA PHE A 146 22.10 -45.30 -12.45
C PHE A 146 21.93 -46.83 -12.44
N GLU A 147 20.73 -47.36 -12.72
CA GLU A 147 20.48 -48.80 -12.84
C GLU A 147 21.10 -49.43 -14.08
N GLN A 148 21.10 -48.71 -15.22
CA GLN A 148 21.71 -49.18 -16.46
C GLN A 148 23.24 -49.25 -16.36
N ILE A 149 23.89 -48.25 -15.77
CA ILE A 149 25.36 -48.18 -15.65
C ILE A 149 25.87 -49.08 -14.51
N ALA A 150 25.07 -49.28 -13.43
CA ALA A 150 25.43 -50.22 -12.35
C ALA A 150 25.53 -51.70 -12.80
N ARG A 151 24.95 -52.03 -13.97
CA ARG A 151 25.06 -53.35 -14.61
C ARG A 151 26.31 -53.46 -15.48
N MET A 152 27.08 -52.37 -15.66
CA MET A 152 28.35 -52.44 -16.41
C MET A 152 29.48 -52.88 -15.50
N PRO A 153 30.26 -53.94 -15.85
CA PRO A 153 31.16 -54.64 -14.91
C PRO A 153 32.39 -53.85 -14.44
N ASN A 154 32.58 -52.58 -14.80
CA ASN A 154 33.82 -51.86 -14.51
C ASN A 154 33.65 -50.44 -13.93
N ASN A 155 32.47 -50.12 -13.34
CA ASN A 155 32.29 -48.77 -12.78
C ASN A 155 32.16 -48.79 -11.25
N GLN A 156 33.32 -48.92 -10.60
CA GLN A 156 33.44 -49.00 -9.14
C GLN A 156 32.86 -47.76 -8.40
N ALA A 157 32.98 -46.57 -8.99
CA ALA A 157 32.42 -45.34 -8.42
C ALA A 157 30.89 -45.39 -8.32
N LEU A 158 30.25 -45.95 -9.34
CA LEU A 158 28.79 -46.06 -9.41
C LEU A 158 28.26 -47.15 -8.48
N GLN A 159 28.97 -48.29 -8.37
CA GLN A 159 28.62 -49.32 -7.40
C GLN A 159 28.72 -48.78 -5.98
N ASN A 160 29.74 -47.98 -5.68
CA ASN A 160 29.89 -47.34 -4.37
C ASN A 160 28.73 -46.36 -4.09
N ALA A 161 28.33 -45.55 -5.08
CA ALA A 161 27.19 -44.61 -4.95
C ALA A 161 25.86 -45.36 -4.75
N LYS A 162 25.65 -46.49 -5.44
CA LYS A 162 24.47 -47.34 -5.24
C LYS A 162 24.47 -47.98 -3.84
N ASN A 163 25.58 -48.53 -3.39
CA ASN A 163 25.67 -49.08 -2.06
C ASN A 163 25.44 -48.03 -0.97
N GLU A 164 25.99 -46.82 -1.15
CA GLU A 164 25.72 -45.67 -0.27
C GLU A 164 24.22 -45.30 -0.26
N PHE A 165 23.58 -45.26 -1.42
CA PHE A 165 22.15 -44.95 -1.56
C PHE A 165 21.28 -46.01 -0.82
N ASP A 166 21.55 -47.29 -1.06
CA ASP A 166 20.82 -48.38 -0.40
C ASP A 166 21.03 -48.37 1.11
N THR A 167 22.27 -48.13 1.57
CA THR A 167 22.59 -48.00 2.99
C THR A 167 21.85 -46.86 3.65
N LEU A 168 21.81 -45.68 3.03
CA LEU A 168 21.09 -44.51 3.53
C LEU A 168 19.57 -44.76 3.62
N HIS A 169 19.01 -45.48 2.65
CA HIS A 169 17.59 -45.87 2.70
C HIS A 169 17.30 -46.83 3.85
N GLU A 170 18.17 -47.81 4.07
CA GLU A 170 18.03 -48.75 5.18
C GLU A 170 18.21 -48.03 6.53
N ASP A 171 19.15 -47.12 6.64
CA ASP A 171 19.34 -46.30 7.85
C ASP A 171 18.11 -45.39 8.10
N ASN A 172 17.49 -44.82 7.09
CA ASN A 172 16.26 -44.07 7.24
C ASN A 172 15.10 -44.96 7.74
N ARG A 173 14.99 -46.23 7.26
CA ARG A 173 14.02 -47.17 7.80
C ARG A 173 14.25 -47.47 9.28
N LYS A 174 15.51 -47.67 9.70
CA LYS A 174 15.87 -47.88 11.13
C LYS A 174 15.54 -46.65 11.95
N LEU A 175 15.78 -45.45 11.44
CA LEU A 175 15.42 -44.21 12.10
C LEU A 175 13.90 -44.04 12.23
N ASP A 176 13.12 -44.41 11.22
CA ASP A 176 11.65 -44.38 11.26
C ASP A 176 11.11 -45.38 12.27
N ALA A 177 11.69 -46.62 12.36
CA ALA A 177 11.34 -47.57 13.38
C ALA A 177 11.67 -47.07 14.81
N LYS A 178 12.84 -46.47 15.01
CA LYS A 178 13.21 -45.84 16.30
C LYS A 178 12.25 -44.70 16.66
N ARG A 179 11.83 -43.89 15.68
CA ARG A 179 10.85 -42.83 15.91
C ARG A 179 9.48 -43.37 16.28
N ALA A 180 9.01 -44.42 15.63
CA ALA A 180 7.74 -45.08 15.93
C ALA A 180 7.72 -45.72 17.33
N ALA A 181 8.88 -46.17 17.85
CA ALA A 181 9.03 -46.71 19.19
C ALA A 181 8.92 -45.63 20.29
N ILE A 182 9.06 -44.35 19.99
CA ILE A 182 8.88 -43.26 20.97
C ILE A 182 7.40 -43.07 21.23
N PRO A 183 6.91 -43.21 22.47
CA PRO A 183 5.50 -43.03 22.79
C PRO A 183 5.01 -41.65 22.39
N PRO A 184 3.77 -41.51 21.87
CA PRO A 184 3.23 -40.23 21.45
C PRO A 184 3.08 -39.24 22.61
N VAL A 185 3.02 -37.95 22.31
CA VAL A 185 2.87 -36.87 23.34
C VAL A 185 1.61 -37.09 24.17
N SER A 186 0.57 -37.70 23.61
CA SER A 186 -0.70 -38.01 24.30
C SER A 186 -0.55 -38.89 25.54
N THR A 187 0.59 -39.61 25.69
CA THR A 187 0.88 -40.41 26.88
C THR A 187 1.47 -39.62 28.04
N LEU A 188 1.74 -38.33 27.84
CA LEU A 188 2.30 -37.48 28.89
C LEU A 188 1.23 -36.94 29.83
N ALA A 189 1.52 -36.95 31.12
CA ALA A 189 0.67 -36.30 32.11
C ALA A 189 0.51 -34.82 31.80
N GLY A 190 -0.72 -34.33 31.77
CA GLY A 190 -1.05 -32.94 31.42
C GLY A 190 -1.41 -32.70 29.95
N TYR A 191 -1.16 -33.67 29.06
CA TYR A 191 -1.59 -33.54 27.66
C TYR A 191 -3.12 -33.51 27.51
N GLU A 192 -3.84 -34.24 28.31
CA GLU A 192 -5.32 -34.23 28.27
C GLU A 192 -5.87 -32.85 28.59
N ALA A 193 -5.35 -32.21 29.64
CA ALA A 193 -5.77 -30.84 29.97
C ALA A 193 -5.52 -29.83 28.83
N TYR A 194 -4.41 -29.98 28.12
CA TYR A 194 -4.13 -29.21 26.91
C TYR A 194 -5.17 -29.50 25.80
N ARG A 195 -5.41 -30.81 25.54
CA ARG A 195 -6.36 -31.20 24.48
C ARG A 195 -7.77 -30.69 24.77
N ASP A 196 -8.22 -30.85 26.00
CA ASP A 196 -9.56 -30.43 26.43
C ASP A 196 -9.69 -28.92 26.39
N TYR A 197 -8.67 -28.18 26.80
CA TYR A 197 -8.64 -26.72 26.65
C TYR A 197 -8.80 -26.28 25.18
N VAL A 198 -8.01 -26.87 24.27
CA VAL A 198 -8.03 -26.55 22.83
C VAL A 198 -9.38 -26.91 22.21
N THR A 199 -9.95 -28.06 22.53
CA THR A 199 -11.21 -28.51 21.94
C THR A 199 -12.39 -27.68 22.45
N THR A 200 -12.45 -27.43 23.74
CA THR A 200 -13.52 -26.64 24.37
C THR A 200 -13.52 -25.19 23.91
N ASN A 201 -12.34 -24.59 23.79
CA ASN A 201 -12.22 -23.17 23.45
C ASN A 201 -12.07 -22.90 21.94
N ARG A 202 -12.12 -23.92 21.09
CA ARG A 202 -11.87 -23.78 19.64
C ARG A 202 -12.79 -22.75 18.98
N GLU A 203 -14.09 -22.87 19.20
CA GLU A 203 -15.08 -21.96 18.58
C GLU A 203 -14.99 -20.55 19.16
N ALA A 204 -14.85 -20.44 20.48
CA ALA A 204 -14.68 -19.17 21.16
C ALA A 204 -13.42 -18.42 20.68
N PHE A 205 -12.31 -19.16 20.57
CA PHE A 205 -11.05 -18.64 20.00
C PHE A 205 -11.23 -18.13 18.57
N GLN A 206 -11.89 -18.94 17.71
CA GLN A 206 -12.09 -18.55 16.31
C GLN A 206 -12.95 -17.29 16.20
N LYS A 207 -14.07 -17.23 16.93
CA LYS A 207 -14.94 -16.03 16.99
C LYS A 207 -14.19 -14.80 17.51
N ALA A 208 -13.40 -14.96 18.57
CA ALA A 208 -12.60 -13.87 19.13
C ALA A 208 -11.53 -13.38 18.14
N LYS A 209 -10.85 -14.30 17.46
CA LYS A 209 -9.84 -13.99 16.44
C LYS A 209 -10.46 -13.28 15.25
N ASP A 210 -11.59 -13.76 14.73
CA ASP A 210 -12.25 -13.17 13.58
C ASP A 210 -12.79 -11.77 13.92
N SER A 211 -13.38 -11.60 15.11
CA SER A 211 -13.81 -10.30 15.62
C SER A 211 -12.63 -9.34 15.78
N TYR A 212 -11.53 -9.78 16.37
CA TYR A 212 -10.33 -8.96 16.53
C TYR A 212 -9.77 -8.54 15.17
N THR A 213 -9.65 -9.48 14.24
CA THR A 213 -9.13 -9.24 12.88
C THR A 213 -10.00 -8.24 12.12
N PHE A 214 -11.32 -8.28 12.32
CA PHE A 214 -12.25 -7.34 11.73
C PHE A 214 -12.11 -5.93 12.32
N TRP A 215 -12.03 -5.81 13.65
CA TRP A 215 -11.99 -4.50 14.32
C TRP A 215 -10.61 -3.87 14.41
N GLN A 216 -9.55 -4.63 14.21
CA GLN A 216 -8.17 -4.18 14.34
C GLN A 216 -7.83 -2.98 13.42
N PRO A 217 -8.19 -2.96 12.10
CA PRO A 217 -7.94 -1.80 11.24
C PRO A 217 -8.63 -0.52 11.72
N PHE A 218 -9.82 -0.64 12.32
CA PHE A 218 -10.52 0.52 12.88
C PHE A 218 -9.81 1.08 14.12
N LYS A 219 -9.28 0.20 14.98
CA LYS A 219 -8.47 0.61 16.13
C LYS A 219 -7.20 1.30 15.70
N GLU A 220 -6.48 0.74 14.71
CA GLU A 220 -5.29 1.38 14.15
C GLU A 220 -5.61 2.76 13.56
N PHE A 221 -6.69 2.87 12.80
CA PHE A 221 -7.16 4.15 12.27
C PHE A 221 -7.50 5.15 13.38
N GLY A 222 -8.15 4.69 14.45
CA GLY A 222 -8.40 5.52 15.64
C GLY A 222 -7.09 6.08 16.21
N HIS A 223 -6.04 5.26 16.35
CA HIS A 223 -4.73 5.71 16.81
C HIS A 223 -4.07 6.71 15.84
N VAL A 224 -4.23 6.50 14.53
CA VAL A 224 -3.77 7.47 13.52
C VAL A 224 -4.49 8.80 13.69
N LEU A 225 -5.81 8.78 13.88
CA LEU A 225 -6.60 9.99 14.07
C LEU A 225 -6.23 10.72 15.36
N THR A 226 -5.99 10.02 16.47
CA THR A 226 -5.57 10.66 17.74
C THR A 226 -4.24 11.39 17.60
N PHE A 227 -3.34 10.94 16.73
CA PHE A 227 -2.09 11.62 16.43
C PHE A 227 -2.27 12.76 15.41
N VAL A 228 -3.00 12.51 14.33
CA VAL A 228 -3.08 13.43 13.18
C VAL A 228 -4.05 14.59 13.43
N LEU A 229 -5.19 14.35 14.11
CA LEU A 229 -6.21 15.39 14.32
C LEU A 229 -5.74 16.62 15.08
N PRO A 230 -4.99 16.52 16.18
CA PRO A 230 -4.48 17.70 16.88
C PRO A 230 -3.55 18.54 16.00
N LEU A 231 -2.69 17.88 15.22
CA LEU A 231 -1.79 18.55 14.28
C LEU A 231 -2.58 19.23 13.13
N LEU A 232 -3.57 18.51 12.57
CA LEU A 232 -4.47 19.09 11.55
C LEU A 232 -5.26 20.28 12.09
N ALA A 233 -5.77 20.19 13.31
CA ALA A 233 -6.49 21.30 13.93
C ALA A 233 -5.58 22.52 14.11
N PHE A 234 -4.35 22.30 14.59
CA PHE A 234 -3.36 23.37 14.80
C PHE A 234 -2.97 24.05 13.49
N PHE A 235 -2.46 23.30 12.50
CA PHE A 235 -2.03 23.87 11.22
C PHE A 235 -3.21 24.33 10.36
N GLY A 236 -4.34 23.64 10.41
CA GLY A 236 -5.59 24.04 9.76
C GLY A 236 -6.13 25.36 10.30
N PHE A 237 -6.00 25.63 11.59
CA PHE A 237 -6.33 26.92 12.20
C PHE A 237 -5.47 28.05 11.64
N PHE A 238 -4.15 27.85 11.53
CA PHE A 238 -3.25 28.87 10.95
C PHE A 238 -3.55 29.10 9.46
N TYR A 239 -3.80 28.04 8.72
CA TYR A 239 -4.23 28.15 7.33
C TYR A 239 -5.54 28.95 7.21
N TYR A 240 -6.57 28.56 7.98
CA TYR A 240 -7.87 29.23 7.96
C TYR A 240 -7.77 30.72 8.34
N ARG A 241 -7.00 31.02 9.40
CA ARG A 241 -6.76 32.41 9.83
C ARG A 241 -6.06 33.23 8.75
N SER A 242 -5.02 32.67 8.13
CA SER A 242 -4.28 33.33 7.03
C SER A 242 -5.17 33.54 5.81
N LYS A 243 -5.96 32.54 5.45
CA LYS A 243 -6.90 32.60 4.32
C LYS A 243 -8.01 33.63 4.57
N ARG A 244 -8.53 33.70 5.78
CA ARG A 244 -9.56 34.70 6.15
C ARG A 244 -9.02 36.13 6.09
N LYS A 245 -7.78 36.35 6.52
CA LYS A 245 -7.11 37.66 6.40
C LYS A 245 -6.90 38.05 4.93
N GLU A 246 -6.43 37.10 4.11
CA GLU A 246 -6.28 37.30 2.66
C GLU A 246 -7.60 37.74 2.00
N LEU A 247 -8.71 37.03 2.31
CA LEU A 247 -10.04 37.38 1.77
C LEU A 247 -10.57 38.74 2.22
N ARG A 248 -10.10 39.26 3.38
CA ARG A 248 -10.45 40.56 3.90
C ARG A 248 -9.53 41.68 3.41
N GLY A 249 -8.49 41.35 2.63
CA GLY A 249 -7.48 42.32 2.22
C GLY A 249 -6.54 42.78 3.34
N GLU A 250 -6.56 42.10 4.49
CA GLU A 250 -5.68 42.37 5.65
C GLU A 250 -4.26 41.85 5.40
N THR A 251 -3.28 42.42 6.10
CA THR A 251 -1.90 41.96 6.04
C THR A 251 -1.78 40.56 6.65
N TYR A 252 -1.24 39.61 5.91
CA TYR A 252 -0.96 38.25 6.35
C TYR A 252 0.46 37.81 5.96
N ASN A 253 1.00 36.82 6.68
CA ASN A 253 2.30 36.25 6.33
C ASN A 253 2.10 35.10 5.31
N PRO A 254 2.53 35.27 4.06
CA PRO A 254 2.33 34.27 3.02
C PRO A 254 3.16 32.99 3.28
N VAL A 255 4.31 33.09 3.96
CA VAL A 255 5.14 31.92 4.31
C VAL A 255 4.40 30.98 5.26
N VAL A 256 3.75 31.54 6.29
CA VAL A 256 2.94 30.74 7.23
C VAL A 256 1.79 30.03 6.52
N LYS A 257 1.14 30.71 5.56
CA LYS A 257 0.08 30.12 4.75
C LYS A 257 0.60 28.94 3.93
N ILE A 258 1.73 29.11 3.22
CA ILE A 258 2.33 28.07 2.37
C ILE A 258 2.70 26.85 3.22
N ILE A 259 3.45 27.05 4.31
CA ILE A 259 3.89 25.98 5.21
C ILE A 259 2.68 25.25 5.81
N ALA A 260 1.68 25.99 6.32
CA ALA A 260 0.48 25.37 6.89
C ALA A 260 -0.30 24.55 5.87
N THR A 261 -0.33 24.97 4.60
CA THR A 261 -0.96 24.20 3.51
C THR A 261 -0.21 22.90 3.22
N HIS A 262 1.12 22.95 3.11
CA HIS A 262 1.96 21.77 2.88
C HIS A 262 1.82 20.76 4.01
N ILE A 263 1.94 21.20 5.27
CA ILE A 263 1.77 20.32 6.44
C ILE A 263 0.38 19.70 6.47
N SER A 264 -0.68 20.48 6.23
CA SER A 264 -2.06 19.96 6.21
C SER A 264 -2.26 18.90 5.13
N LEU A 265 -1.66 19.06 3.95
CA LEU A 265 -1.71 18.06 2.89
C LEU A 265 -0.95 16.78 3.26
N ILE A 266 0.25 16.91 3.85
CA ILE A 266 1.05 15.76 4.29
C ILE A 266 0.28 14.97 5.37
N LEU A 267 -0.36 15.66 6.32
CA LEU A 267 -1.16 15.03 7.38
C LEU A 267 -2.41 14.33 6.84
N MET A 268 -2.97 14.80 5.72
CA MET A 268 -4.13 14.15 5.08
C MET A 268 -3.77 12.84 4.37
N LEU A 269 -2.52 12.65 3.92
CA LEU A 269 -2.11 11.44 3.19
C LEU A 269 -2.33 10.15 4.00
N PRO A 270 -1.85 10.01 5.26
CA PRO A 270 -2.11 8.81 6.05
C PRO A 270 -3.60 8.62 6.34
N VAL A 271 -4.37 9.68 6.57
CA VAL A 271 -5.83 9.57 6.79
C VAL A 271 -6.52 8.97 5.57
N VAL A 272 -6.21 9.48 4.37
CA VAL A 272 -6.75 8.93 3.12
C VAL A 272 -6.32 7.48 2.92
N TRP A 273 -5.04 7.17 3.16
CA TRP A 273 -4.51 5.81 3.04
C TRP A 273 -5.24 4.82 3.95
N TYR A 274 -5.36 5.12 5.24
CA TYR A 274 -6.06 4.25 6.19
C TYR A 274 -7.56 4.18 5.91
N THR A 275 -8.18 5.25 5.42
CA THR A 275 -9.58 5.22 4.99
C THR A 275 -9.78 4.25 3.82
N LEU A 276 -8.93 4.33 2.79
CA LEU A 276 -8.96 3.39 1.66
C LEU A 276 -8.67 1.94 2.11
N TYR A 277 -7.73 1.77 3.03
CA TYR A 277 -7.42 0.45 3.61
C TYR A 277 -8.62 -0.15 4.35
N ILE A 278 -9.35 0.65 5.15
CA ILE A 278 -10.57 0.20 5.83
C ILE A 278 -11.67 -0.15 4.81
N ILE A 279 -11.90 0.70 3.82
CA ILE A 279 -12.87 0.43 2.75
C ILE A 279 -12.55 -0.91 2.07
N TYR A 280 -11.26 -1.14 1.72
CA TYR A 280 -10.82 -2.41 1.15
C TYR A 280 -10.99 -3.59 2.11
N HIS A 281 -10.82 -3.38 3.41
CA HIS A 281 -10.96 -4.43 4.43
C HIS A 281 -12.42 -4.76 4.73
N VAL A 282 -13.29 -3.73 4.75
CA VAL A 282 -14.74 -3.87 5.02
C VAL A 282 -15.49 -4.42 3.81
N ILE A 283 -15.03 -4.16 2.58
CA ILE A 283 -15.60 -4.84 1.41
C ILE A 283 -15.34 -6.34 1.60
N PRO A 284 -16.32 -7.12 2.07
CA PRO A 284 -16.04 -8.47 2.50
C PRO A 284 -15.64 -9.28 1.28
N LYS A 285 -14.46 -9.91 1.38
CA LYS A 285 -14.06 -10.97 0.43
C LYS A 285 -15.14 -12.05 0.30
N THR A 286 -15.98 -12.21 1.33
CA THR A 286 -17.17 -13.06 1.37
C THR A 286 -18.27 -12.54 0.45
N LEU A 287 -18.58 -11.22 0.45
CA LEU A 287 -19.57 -10.64 -0.47
C LEU A 287 -19.12 -10.78 -1.93
N LEU A 288 -17.84 -10.53 -2.21
CA LEU A 288 -17.29 -10.72 -3.54
C LEU A 288 -17.32 -12.19 -3.96
N LYS A 289 -16.97 -13.11 -3.05
CA LYS A 289 -17.07 -14.55 -3.29
C LYS A 289 -18.53 -15.00 -3.47
N GLN A 290 -19.44 -14.54 -2.63
CA GLN A 290 -20.86 -14.85 -2.77
C GLN A 290 -21.45 -14.31 -4.07
N LEU A 291 -21.08 -13.07 -4.45
CA LEU A 291 -21.47 -12.48 -5.73
C LEU A 291 -20.91 -13.28 -6.92
N ILE A 292 -19.63 -13.65 -6.85
CA ILE A 292 -18.98 -14.45 -7.91
C ILE A 292 -19.64 -15.85 -7.99
N ASN A 293 -19.84 -16.52 -6.86
CA ASN A 293 -20.50 -17.83 -6.83
C ASN A 293 -21.95 -17.74 -7.36
N PHE A 294 -22.69 -16.73 -6.95
CA PHE A 294 -24.03 -16.47 -7.45
C PHE A 294 -24.03 -16.24 -8.99
N LEU A 295 -23.07 -15.48 -9.50
CA LEU A 295 -22.93 -15.25 -10.95
C LEU A 295 -22.50 -16.51 -11.70
N ILE A 296 -21.72 -17.39 -11.05
CA ILE A 296 -21.34 -18.70 -11.61
C ILE A 296 -22.59 -19.63 -11.65
N GLU A 297 -23.36 -19.71 -10.57
CA GLU A 297 -24.55 -20.54 -10.49
C GLU A 297 -25.63 -20.16 -11.52
N ILE A 298 -25.75 -18.86 -11.81
CA ILE A 298 -26.71 -18.37 -12.83
C ILE A 298 -26.12 -18.45 -14.26
N GLY A 299 -24.85 -18.83 -14.42
CA GLY A 299 -24.18 -18.87 -15.73
C GLY A 299 -23.87 -17.48 -16.31
N LEU A 300 -23.95 -16.43 -15.51
CA LEU A 300 -23.79 -15.03 -15.92
C LEU A 300 -22.38 -14.48 -15.68
N LEU A 301 -21.36 -15.34 -15.64
CA LEU A 301 -19.96 -14.93 -15.44
C LEU A 301 -19.50 -13.90 -16.48
N SER A 302 -20.06 -13.96 -17.69
CA SER A 302 -19.83 -12.99 -18.77
C SER A 302 -20.26 -11.55 -18.40
N ILE A 303 -21.22 -11.36 -17.51
CA ILE A 303 -21.64 -10.01 -17.04
C ILE A 303 -20.48 -9.31 -16.32
N LEU A 304 -19.67 -10.03 -15.56
CA LEU A 304 -18.47 -9.45 -14.92
C LEU A 304 -17.50 -8.86 -15.94
N ASN A 305 -17.32 -9.53 -17.10
CA ASN A 305 -16.50 -9.03 -18.19
C ASN A 305 -17.11 -7.77 -18.82
N TYR A 306 -18.43 -7.76 -19.05
CA TYR A 306 -19.11 -6.56 -19.56
C TYR A 306 -19.04 -5.39 -18.59
N LEU A 307 -19.22 -5.65 -17.28
CA LEU A 307 -19.07 -4.64 -16.25
C LEU A 307 -17.63 -4.09 -16.17
N ALA A 308 -16.64 -4.97 -16.26
CA ALA A 308 -15.23 -4.58 -16.29
C ALA A 308 -14.92 -3.69 -17.51
N ILE A 309 -15.40 -4.09 -18.69
CA ILE A 309 -15.26 -3.30 -19.92
C ILE A 309 -15.94 -1.93 -19.76
N ALA A 310 -17.17 -1.88 -19.25
CA ALA A 310 -17.90 -0.65 -19.04
C ALA A 310 -17.18 0.28 -18.07
N VAL A 311 -16.64 -0.23 -16.96
CA VAL A 311 -15.84 0.53 -15.99
C VAL A 311 -14.56 1.08 -16.62
N VAL A 312 -13.84 0.25 -17.38
CA VAL A 312 -12.61 0.68 -18.06
C VAL A 312 -12.92 1.76 -19.09
N VAL A 313 -13.96 1.57 -19.93
CA VAL A 313 -14.37 2.57 -20.94
C VAL A 313 -14.78 3.89 -20.28
N LEU A 314 -15.53 3.84 -19.16
CA LEU A 314 -15.90 5.03 -18.40
C LEU A 314 -14.68 5.75 -17.81
N LEU A 315 -13.76 5.02 -17.21
CA LEU A 315 -12.53 5.58 -16.64
C LEU A 315 -11.67 6.25 -17.72
N PHE A 316 -11.42 5.55 -18.84
CA PHE A 316 -10.65 6.11 -19.95
C PHE A 316 -11.39 7.26 -20.63
N GLY A 317 -12.71 7.16 -20.82
CA GLY A 317 -13.54 8.24 -21.34
C GLY A 317 -13.48 9.50 -20.49
N LEU A 318 -13.58 9.35 -19.16
CA LEU A 318 -13.42 10.46 -18.21
C LEU A 318 -12.00 11.03 -18.24
N LEU A 319 -10.99 10.19 -18.33
CA LEU A 319 -9.58 10.60 -18.42
C LEU A 319 -9.32 11.40 -19.71
N ILE A 320 -9.77 10.89 -20.88
CA ILE A 320 -9.65 11.55 -22.16
C ILE A 320 -10.41 12.89 -22.15
N TYR A 321 -11.65 12.90 -21.65
CA TYR A 321 -12.42 14.13 -21.49
C TYR A 321 -11.68 15.15 -20.61
N TRP A 322 -11.07 14.70 -19.51
CA TRP A 322 -10.34 15.57 -18.59
C TRP A 322 -9.05 16.13 -19.23
N ILE A 323 -8.31 15.31 -19.99
CA ILE A 323 -7.12 15.72 -20.74
C ILE A 323 -7.49 16.71 -21.82
N GLN A 324 -8.53 16.43 -22.63
CA GLN A 324 -8.99 17.33 -23.69
C GLN A 324 -9.48 18.66 -23.13
N LYS A 325 -10.25 18.64 -22.02
CA LYS A 325 -10.70 19.87 -21.34
C LYS A 325 -9.53 20.71 -20.84
N ARG A 326 -8.46 20.09 -20.35
CA ARG A 326 -7.22 20.81 -20.00
C ARG A 326 -6.52 21.39 -21.22
N THR A 327 -6.40 20.63 -22.28
CA THR A 327 -5.70 21.05 -23.52
C THR A 327 -6.45 22.18 -24.21
N VAL A 328 -7.77 22.12 -24.26
CA VAL A 328 -8.61 23.19 -24.84
C VAL A 328 -8.62 24.43 -23.95
N ALA A 329 -8.64 24.26 -22.61
CA ALA A 329 -8.54 25.40 -21.68
C ALA A 329 -7.20 26.16 -21.78
N HIS A 330 -6.11 25.45 -22.13
CA HIS A 330 -4.81 26.07 -22.40
C HIS A 330 -4.73 26.74 -23.78
N LYS A 331 -5.60 26.37 -24.72
CA LYS A 331 -5.71 27.01 -26.06
C LYS A 331 -6.61 28.20 -26.08
N LYS A 332 -7.33 28.57 -25.01
CA LYS A 332 -8.02 29.86 -24.94
C LYS A 332 -6.96 30.97 -24.96
N ILE A 333 -6.81 31.52 -26.15
CA ILE A 333 -6.06 32.71 -26.49
C ILE A 333 -6.64 33.86 -25.66
N GLY A 334 -6.05 34.15 -24.50
CA GLY A 334 -6.61 35.14 -23.56
C GLY A 334 -5.78 35.28 -22.27
N SER A 335 -4.69 34.54 -22.12
CA SER A 335 -3.73 34.86 -21.07
C SER A 335 -2.97 36.11 -21.49
N THR A 336 -3.05 37.17 -20.68
CA THR A 336 -2.33 38.47 -20.88
C THR A 336 -0.84 38.28 -21.20
N LYS A 337 -0.22 37.18 -20.74
CA LYS A 337 1.16 36.81 -21.10
C LYS A 337 1.31 36.38 -22.55
N ASN A 338 0.33 35.70 -23.13
CA ASN A 338 0.36 35.27 -24.53
C ASN A 338 0.07 36.42 -25.48
N VAL A 339 -0.85 37.30 -25.12
CA VAL A 339 -1.17 38.50 -25.92
C VAL A 339 0.07 39.38 -26.05
N LYS A 340 0.79 39.66 -24.96
CA LYS A 340 2.03 40.45 -24.98
C LYS A 340 3.06 39.80 -25.91
N LYS A 341 3.23 38.50 -25.86
CA LYS A 341 4.18 37.75 -26.70
C LYS A 341 3.77 37.75 -28.19
N ILE A 342 2.48 37.55 -28.49
CA ILE A 342 1.92 37.51 -29.84
C ILE A 342 2.13 38.86 -30.52
N VAL A 343 1.80 39.95 -29.82
CA VAL A 343 1.94 41.31 -30.38
C VAL A 343 3.41 41.69 -30.52
N SER A 344 4.28 41.41 -29.56
CA SER A 344 5.71 41.74 -29.62
C SER A 344 6.47 40.99 -30.72
N PHE A 345 6.05 39.80 -31.10
CA PHE A 345 6.64 39.03 -32.19
C PHE A 345 5.87 39.15 -33.51
N SER A 346 4.87 40.04 -33.59
CA SER A 346 4.06 40.23 -34.78
C SER A 346 3.46 38.94 -35.34
N GLN A 347 2.87 38.11 -34.45
CA GLN A 347 2.30 36.82 -34.82
C GLN A 347 0.78 36.85 -34.87
N CYS A 348 0.19 36.12 -35.80
CA CYS A 348 -1.27 35.96 -35.88
C CYS A 348 -1.77 35.20 -34.63
N PRO A 349 -2.82 35.68 -33.93
CA PRO A 349 -3.35 35.03 -32.75
C PRO A 349 -3.97 33.66 -33.03
N ALA A 350 -4.43 33.39 -34.24
CA ALA A 350 -5.06 32.11 -34.60
C ALA A 350 -4.07 31.06 -35.08
N CYS A 351 -3.13 31.40 -35.96
CA CYS A 351 -2.25 30.42 -36.62
C CYS A 351 -0.76 30.60 -36.31
N GLY A 352 -0.35 31.69 -35.60
CA GLY A 352 1.05 31.95 -35.27
C GLY A 352 1.90 32.47 -36.44
N TYR A 353 1.33 32.62 -37.64
CA TYR A 353 2.04 33.17 -38.80
C TYR A 353 2.48 34.62 -38.52
N ARG A 354 3.66 35.02 -39.01
CA ARG A 354 4.18 36.37 -38.82
C ARG A 354 3.37 37.36 -39.67
N VAL A 355 2.72 38.32 -39.05
CA VAL A 355 1.77 39.26 -39.68
C VAL A 355 2.19 40.69 -39.44
N ASP A 356 1.78 41.56 -40.40
CA ASP A 356 1.86 42.99 -40.24
C ASP A 356 0.50 43.51 -39.74
N TYR A 357 0.48 44.06 -38.54
CA TYR A 357 -0.72 44.60 -37.89
C TYR A 357 -1.20 45.93 -38.49
N THR A 358 -0.59 46.41 -39.58
CA THR A 358 -1.17 47.47 -40.38
C THR A 358 -2.27 46.98 -41.31
N LYS A 359 -2.34 45.65 -41.56
CA LYS A 359 -3.33 45.01 -42.43
C LYS A 359 -4.49 44.43 -41.63
N PRO A 360 -5.74 44.49 -42.13
CA PRO A 360 -6.90 44.05 -41.36
C PRO A 360 -7.03 42.53 -41.19
N PHE A 361 -6.40 41.71 -42.06
CA PHE A 361 -6.54 40.26 -42.06
C PHE A 361 -5.19 39.55 -42.17
N CYS A 362 -5.11 38.35 -41.59
CA CYS A 362 -3.96 37.46 -41.71
C CYS A 362 -3.91 36.87 -43.13
N PRO A 363 -2.77 36.98 -43.88
CA PRO A 363 -2.68 36.47 -45.25
C PRO A 363 -2.63 34.91 -45.31
N TYR A 364 -2.38 34.24 -44.18
CA TYR A 364 -2.28 32.76 -44.13
C TYR A 364 -3.61 32.10 -43.79
N CYS A 365 -4.32 32.57 -42.73
CA CYS A 365 -5.54 31.93 -42.24
C CYS A 365 -6.81 32.76 -42.38
N GLY A 366 -6.72 34.01 -42.89
CA GLY A 366 -7.87 34.91 -43.07
C GLY A 366 -8.40 35.52 -41.77
N GLU A 367 -7.81 35.23 -40.60
CA GLU A 367 -8.27 35.77 -39.33
C GLU A 367 -8.18 37.30 -39.29
N ARG A 368 -9.20 37.95 -38.69
CA ARG A 368 -9.26 39.40 -38.56
C ARG A 368 -8.29 39.89 -37.49
N LEU A 369 -7.37 40.77 -37.87
CA LEU A 369 -6.31 41.27 -36.99
C LEU A 369 -6.66 42.62 -36.36
N LEU A 370 -7.42 43.46 -37.11
CA LEU A 370 -7.82 44.80 -36.70
C LEU A 370 -9.33 44.91 -36.61
N GLN A 371 -9.81 45.61 -35.58
CA GLN A 371 -11.22 45.94 -35.39
C GLN A 371 -11.35 47.43 -35.02
N PRO A 372 -12.32 48.20 -35.56
CA PRO A 372 -12.54 49.58 -35.15
C PRO A 372 -12.94 49.61 -33.66
N CYS A 373 -12.46 50.62 -32.97
CA CYS A 373 -12.83 50.88 -31.58
C CYS A 373 -14.24 51.51 -31.54
N ASP A 374 -15.12 50.97 -30.70
CA ASP A 374 -16.51 51.45 -30.59
C ASP A 374 -16.61 52.91 -30.10
N ALA A 375 -15.61 53.39 -29.37
CA ALA A 375 -15.60 54.72 -28.79
C ALA A 375 -14.98 55.83 -29.73
N CYS A 376 -13.89 55.47 -30.46
CA CYS A 376 -13.17 56.47 -31.27
C CYS A 376 -13.03 56.13 -32.77
N GLY A 377 -13.56 54.97 -33.21
CA GLY A 377 -13.48 54.44 -34.57
C GLY A 377 -12.09 54.04 -35.06
N HIS A 378 -11.03 54.23 -34.27
CA HIS A 378 -9.67 53.92 -34.70
C HIS A 378 -9.42 52.39 -34.76
N PRO A 379 -8.77 51.87 -35.81
CA PRO A 379 -8.47 50.44 -35.92
C PRO A 379 -7.51 50.02 -34.83
N THR A 380 -7.91 49.02 -34.08
CA THR A 380 -7.17 48.47 -32.92
C THR A 380 -6.99 46.98 -33.09
N ILE A 381 -5.84 46.44 -32.65
CA ILE A 381 -5.53 45.01 -32.71
C ILE A 381 -6.54 44.23 -31.88
N VAL A 382 -7.19 43.22 -32.47
CA VAL A 382 -8.31 42.45 -31.88
C VAL A 382 -7.99 41.83 -30.52
N VAL A 383 -6.78 41.41 -30.31
CA VAL A 383 -6.36 40.72 -29.05
C VAL A 383 -5.98 41.66 -27.91
N LEU A 384 -5.92 42.99 -28.15
CA LEU A 384 -5.58 43.94 -27.08
C LEU A 384 -6.81 44.29 -26.23
N PRO A 385 -6.68 44.34 -24.91
CA PRO A 385 -7.78 44.66 -24.00
C PRO A 385 -8.15 46.16 -23.98
N TYR A 386 -7.25 47.00 -24.45
CA TYR A 386 -7.46 48.48 -24.52
C TYR A 386 -7.23 49.00 -25.92
N CYS A 387 -7.95 50.05 -26.28
CA CYS A 387 -7.73 50.78 -27.54
C CYS A 387 -6.39 51.52 -27.50
N GLN A 388 -5.58 51.36 -28.55
CA GLN A 388 -4.26 51.99 -28.65
C GLN A 388 -4.32 53.51 -28.81
N ASN A 389 -5.46 54.04 -29.28
CA ASN A 389 -5.62 55.47 -29.54
C ASN A 389 -6.29 56.22 -28.38
N CYS A 390 -7.42 55.71 -27.84
CA CYS A 390 -8.18 56.40 -26.79
C CYS A 390 -8.05 55.77 -25.39
N GLY A 391 -7.38 54.63 -25.26
CA GLY A 391 -7.16 53.98 -23.96
C GLY A 391 -8.38 53.30 -23.33
N ILE A 392 -9.56 53.37 -23.96
CA ILE A 392 -10.77 52.75 -23.41
C ILE A 392 -10.64 51.24 -23.45
N GLN A 393 -11.07 50.60 -22.34
CA GLN A 393 -11.15 49.15 -22.24
C GLN A 393 -12.23 48.61 -23.18
N ARG A 394 -11.89 47.63 -23.97
CA ARG A 394 -12.85 46.98 -24.88
C ARG A 394 -13.64 45.95 -24.08
N GLY A 395 -14.96 46.03 -24.17
CA GLY A 395 -15.84 45.03 -23.59
C GLY A 395 -15.57 43.64 -24.17
N GLU A 396 -15.67 42.62 -23.33
CA GLU A 396 -15.54 41.20 -23.71
C GLU A 396 -16.62 40.77 -24.68
#